data_cfc0eedfc997ea6a61a9f1faeca1485c
#
_entry.id   cfc0eedfc997ea6a61a9f1faeca1485c
#
_cell.length_a   1.000
_cell.length_b   1.000
_cell.length_c   1.000
_cell.angle_alpha   90.00
_cell.angle_beta   90.00
_cell.angle_gamma   90.00
#
_symmetry.space_group_name_H-M   'P 1'
#
loop_
_entity.id
_entity.type
_entity.pdbx_description
1 polymer ?
#
loop_
_entity_poly.entity_id
_entity_poly.type
_entity_poly.pdbx_seq_one_letter_code
_entity_poly.pdbx_strand_id
1 'polypeptide(L)'
;MRTLGWQFERRLLCICMSTPKILAFAGSTRTASYNKQLVRFAAEAARAAGAEVTLLDLRDYPLPLFDGDLEEQQGLPENAKKLKAIFREHDAFLISAPEYNSSITAVLKNTIDWVSRPETDDEPALVAYRGKAAALLSASPGALGGLRGLVHVRAILGNIGVIVLPDQVAVPKAYEAFDDKGGLKEERSAKQVTHLAQGLVEFLKKHQS
;
A
#
# COMPACT_ATOMS: atom_id res chain seq x y z
N MET A 1 -14.95 50.71 -38.32
CA MET A 1 -14.07 50.06 -37.32
C MET A 1 -14.98 49.26 -36.36
N ARG A 2 -15.03 47.95 -36.53
CA ARG A 2 -15.79 47.04 -35.64
C ARG A 2 -14.77 46.30 -34.81
N THR A 3 -14.74 46.57 -33.50
CA THR A 3 -13.93 45.87 -32.51
C THR A 3 -14.57 44.52 -32.20
N LEU A 4 -13.94 43.41 -32.62
CA LEU A 4 -14.29 42.05 -32.22
C LEU A 4 -13.76 41.84 -30.78
N GLY A 5 -14.67 41.84 -29.82
CA GLY A 5 -14.40 41.40 -28.46
C GLY A 5 -14.30 39.90 -28.41
N TRP A 6 -13.13 39.37 -28.12
CA TRP A 6 -12.94 37.96 -27.78
C TRP A 6 -13.32 37.76 -26.31
N GLN A 7 -14.52 37.25 -26.08
CA GLN A 7 -14.91 36.70 -24.78
C GLN A 7 -14.33 35.29 -24.65
N PHE A 8 -13.27 35.16 -23.89
CA PHE A 8 -12.79 33.86 -23.39
C PHE A 8 -13.76 33.38 -22.31
N GLU A 9 -14.77 32.57 -22.66
CA GLU A 9 -15.50 31.78 -21.69
C GLU A 9 -14.54 30.77 -21.07
N ARG A 10 -14.09 31.05 -19.85
CA ARG A 10 -13.48 30.05 -18.97
C ARG A 10 -14.55 29.03 -18.64
N ARG A 11 -14.66 27.96 -19.43
CA ARG A 11 -15.32 26.74 -18.99
C ARG A 11 -14.48 26.18 -17.83
N LEU A 12 -14.94 26.41 -16.61
CA LEU A 12 -14.54 25.63 -15.45
C LEU A 12 -15.03 24.19 -15.70
N LEU A 13 -14.18 23.38 -16.31
CA LEU A 13 -14.31 21.93 -16.27
C LEU A 13 -14.17 21.56 -14.79
N CYS A 14 -15.30 21.36 -14.12
CA CYS A 14 -15.35 20.69 -12.83
C CYS A 14 -14.92 19.24 -13.11
N ILE A 15 -13.61 18.98 -13.08
CA ILE A 15 -13.07 17.62 -13.10
C ILE A 15 -13.57 17.01 -11.81
N CYS A 16 -14.55 16.13 -11.91
CA CYS A 16 -15.03 15.33 -10.78
C CYS A 16 -13.88 14.37 -10.42
N MET A 17 -12.95 14.85 -9.59
CA MET A 17 -11.82 14.05 -9.12
C MET A 17 -12.40 12.91 -8.28
N SER A 18 -12.18 11.67 -8.70
CA SER A 18 -12.59 10.51 -7.93
C SER A 18 -11.85 10.48 -6.60
N THR A 19 -12.53 10.07 -5.54
CA THR A 19 -11.88 9.90 -4.23
C THR A 19 -10.82 8.81 -4.35
N PRO A 20 -9.54 9.08 -4.00
CA PRO A 20 -8.48 8.07 -4.05
C PRO A 20 -8.80 6.87 -3.18
N LYS A 21 -8.66 5.66 -3.72
CA LYS A 21 -8.87 4.40 -3.00
C LYS A 21 -7.54 3.77 -2.63
N ILE A 22 -7.30 3.60 -1.34
CA ILE A 22 -6.03 3.07 -0.81
C ILE A 22 -6.28 1.75 -0.09
N LEU A 23 -5.55 0.71 -0.49
CA LEU A 23 -5.48 -0.55 0.23
C LEU A 23 -4.35 -0.49 1.26
N ALA A 24 -4.70 -0.53 2.55
CA ALA A 24 -3.76 -0.46 3.66
C ALA A 24 -3.65 -1.83 4.36
N PHE A 25 -2.43 -2.38 4.44
CA PHE A 25 -2.21 -3.67 5.08
C PHE A 25 -0.80 -3.82 5.65
N ALA A 26 -0.67 -4.77 6.59
CA ALA A 26 0.62 -5.17 7.11
C ALA A 26 1.06 -6.52 6.54
N GLY A 27 2.34 -6.66 6.21
CA GLY A 27 2.95 -7.93 5.82
C GLY A 27 3.09 -8.91 6.99
N SER A 28 2.05 -9.10 7.80
CA SER A 28 2.07 -9.90 9.03
C SER A 28 0.73 -10.55 9.32
N THR A 29 0.75 -11.83 9.68
CA THR A 29 -0.42 -12.56 10.19
C THR A 29 -0.50 -12.56 11.73
N ARG A 30 0.51 -12.04 12.44
CA ARG A 30 0.52 -12.01 13.90
C ARG A 30 -0.57 -11.06 14.43
N THR A 31 -1.35 -11.50 15.44
CA THR A 31 -2.46 -10.72 16.02
C THR A 31 -1.96 -9.40 16.60
N ALA A 32 -0.97 -9.46 17.50
CA ALA A 32 -0.37 -8.28 18.15
C ALA A 32 0.83 -7.74 17.35
N SER A 33 0.65 -7.53 16.05
CA SER A 33 1.70 -7.01 15.17
C SER A 33 1.83 -5.50 15.31
N TYR A 34 3.01 -5.00 15.60
CA TYR A 34 3.33 -3.56 15.57
C TYR A 34 3.09 -2.95 14.18
N ASN A 35 3.32 -3.72 13.13
CA ASN A 35 3.06 -3.25 11.77
C ASN A 35 1.55 -3.13 11.46
N LYS A 36 0.70 -3.96 12.08
CA LYS A 36 -0.76 -3.78 12.01
C LYS A 36 -1.22 -2.52 12.76
N GLN A 37 -0.57 -2.17 13.88
CA GLN A 37 -0.85 -0.92 14.60
C GLN A 37 -0.40 0.27 13.76
N LEU A 38 0.81 0.21 13.21
CA LEU A 38 1.38 1.30 12.40
C LEU A 38 0.55 1.59 11.16
N VAL A 39 0.14 0.56 10.41
CA VAL A 39 -0.67 0.77 9.20
C VAL A 39 -2.07 1.30 9.51
N ARG A 40 -2.66 0.94 10.66
CA ARG A 40 -3.94 1.53 11.11
C ARG A 40 -3.79 3.02 11.38
N PHE A 41 -2.73 3.43 12.10
CA PHE A 41 -2.46 4.84 12.35
C PHE A 41 -2.28 5.61 11.04
N ALA A 42 -1.50 5.08 10.09
CA ALA A 42 -1.31 5.68 8.78
C ALA A 42 -2.60 5.74 7.94
N ALA A 43 -3.46 4.71 8.04
CA ALA A 43 -4.76 4.68 7.37
C ALA A 43 -5.70 5.79 7.84
N GLU A 44 -5.73 6.10 9.16
CA GLU A 44 -6.51 7.22 9.68
C GLU A 44 -5.98 8.56 9.14
N ALA A 45 -4.66 8.74 9.03
CA ALA A 45 -4.08 9.93 8.44
C ALA A 45 -4.43 10.08 6.95
N ALA A 46 -4.47 8.98 6.19
CA ALA A 46 -4.90 8.99 4.79
C ALA A 46 -6.40 9.31 4.65
N ARG A 47 -7.26 8.77 5.53
CA ARG A 47 -8.69 9.12 5.58
C ARG A 47 -8.90 10.60 5.88
N ALA A 48 -8.18 11.12 6.85
CA ALA A 48 -8.22 12.55 7.20
C ALA A 48 -7.77 13.45 6.03
N ALA A 49 -6.91 12.97 5.14
CA ALA A 49 -6.50 13.65 3.92
C ALA A 49 -7.50 13.51 2.75
N GLY A 50 -8.60 12.75 2.95
CA GLY A 50 -9.69 12.62 1.99
C GLY A 50 -9.58 11.41 1.06
N ALA A 51 -8.91 10.33 1.47
CA ALA A 51 -8.92 9.05 0.77
C ALA A 51 -9.97 8.08 1.35
N GLU A 52 -10.51 7.22 0.50
CA GLU A 52 -11.19 6.00 0.92
C GLU A 52 -10.11 4.94 1.23
N VAL A 53 -10.11 4.38 2.45
CA VAL A 53 -9.08 3.43 2.86
C VAL A 53 -9.70 2.14 3.33
N THR A 54 -9.35 1.04 2.65
CA THR A 54 -9.66 -0.32 3.04
C THR A 54 -8.51 -0.90 3.87
N LEU A 55 -8.80 -1.32 5.10
CA LEU A 55 -7.85 -2.07 5.93
C LEU A 55 -8.00 -3.56 5.67
N LEU A 56 -6.90 -4.21 5.24
CA LEU A 56 -6.85 -5.63 4.96
C LEU A 56 -5.99 -6.35 6.00
N ASP A 57 -6.46 -7.48 6.52
CA ASP A 57 -5.65 -8.41 7.31
C ASP A 57 -5.33 -9.66 6.49
N LEU A 58 -4.04 -9.88 6.19
CA LEU A 58 -3.59 -11.06 5.44
C LEU A 58 -3.88 -12.39 6.17
N ARG A 59 -4.17 -12.35 7.48
CA ARG A 59 -4.57 -13.54 8.25
C ARG A 59 -5.90 -14.12 7.76
N ASP A 60 -6.80 -13.27 7.25
CA ASP A 60 -8.13 -13.68 6.81
C ASP A 60 -8.10 -14.36 5.42
N TYR A 61 -6.93 -14.32 4.76
CA TYR A 61 -6.71 -14.86 3.42
C TYR A 61 -5.50 -15.81 3.41
N PRO A 62 -5.58 -16.97 4.11
CA PRO A 62 -4.48 -17.93 4.10
C PRO A 62 -4.21 -18.45 2.69
N LEU A 63 -2.93 -18.47 2.32
CA LEU A 63 -2.44 -18.94 1.03
C LEU A 63 -1.44 -20.08 1.24
N PRO A 64 -1.45 -21.14 0.39
CA PRO A 64 -0.32 -22.06 0.34
C PRO A 64 0.94 -21.32 -0.06
N LEU A 65 2.12 -21.88 0.23
CA LEU A 65 3.35 -21.35 -0.36
C LEU A 65 3.23 -21.40 -1.88
N PHE A 66 3.69 -20.34 -2.54
CA PHE A 66 3.69 -20.29 -4.00
C PHE A 66 4.52 -21.45 -4.55
N ASP A 67 3.91 -22.18 -5.44
CA ASP A 67 4.48 -23.31 -6.14
C ASP A 67 3.93 -23.32 -7.57
N GLY A 68 4.82 -23.28 -8.56
CA GLY A 68 4.47 -23.26 -9.97
C GLY A 68 3.72 -24.52 -10.42
N ASP A 69 4.07 -25.69 -9.87
CA ASP A 69 3.39 -26.95 -10.18
C ASP A 69 1.96 -26.95 -9.62
N LEU A 70 1.76 -26.37 -8.44
CA LEU A 70 0.44 -26.20 -7.84
C LEU A 70 -0.41 -25.26 -8.69
N GLU A 71 0.16 -24.14 -9.14
CA GLU A 71 -0.51 -23.19 -10.03
C GLU A 71 -0.94 -23.84 -11.35
N GLU A 72 -0.06 -24.60 -11.99
CA GLU A 72 -0.34 -25.28 -13.25
C GLU A 72 -1.44 -26.34 -13.11
N GLN A 73 -1.47 -27.08 -12.01
CA GLN A 73 -2.43 -28.16 -11.78
C GLN A 73 -3.81 -27.68 -11.31
N GLN A 74 -3.87 -26.61 -10.51
CA GLN A 74 -5.08 -26.20 -9.80
C GLN A 74 -5.50 -24.75 -10.06
N GLY A 75 -4.68 -23.96 -10.77
CA GLY A 75 -4.87 -22.54 -10.95
C GLY A 75 -4.62 -21.74 -9.67
N LEU A 76 -5.10 -20.50 -9.64
CA LEU A 76 -4.99 -19.64 -8.46
C LEU A 76 -5.85 -20.14 -7.31
N PRO A 77 -5.30 -20.22 -6.07
CA PRO A 77 -6.08 -20.47 -4.87
C PRO A 77 -7.21 -19.44 -4.71
N GLU A 78 -8.35 -19.87 -4.15
CA GLU A 78 -9.53 -19.02 -3.99
C GLU A 78 -9.24 -17.71 -3.24
N ASN A 79 -8.39 -17.76 -2.19
CA ASN A 79 -7.99 -16.56 -1.47
C ASN A 79 -7.04 -15.67 -2.28
N ALA A 80 -6.25 -16.21 -3.22
CA ALA A 80 -5.45 -15.41 -4.13
C ALA A 80 -6.34 -14.61 -5.11
N LYS A 81 -7.40 -15.21 -5.63
CA LYS A 81 -8.39 -14.53 -6.48
C LYS A 81 -9.10 -13.41 -5.72
N LYS A 82 -9.53 -13.67 -4.47
CA LYS A 82 -10.16 -12.65 -3.60
C LYS A 82 -9.22 -11.48 -3.35
N LEU A 83 -7.98 -11.76 -2.97
CA LEU A 83 -6.97 -10.72 -2.74
C LEU A 83 -6.71 -9.92 -4.01
N LYS A 84 -6.57 -10.60 -5.15
CA LYS A 84 -6.36 -9.96 -6.44
C LYS A 84 -7.48 -9.01 -6.81
N ALA A 85 -8.75 -9.41 -6.62
CA ALA A 85 -9.90 -8.56 -6.83
C ALA A 85 -9.82 -7.29 -5.95
N ILE A 86 -9.54 -7.46 -4.65
CA ILE A 86 -9.35 -6.33 -3.72
C ILE A 86 -8.21 -5.42 -4.19
N PHE A 87 -7.05 -5.97 -4.57
CA PHE A 87 -5.92 -5.17 -5.05
C PHE A 87 -6.26 -4.38 -6.31
N ARG A 88 -7.05 -4.96 -7.22
CA ARG A 88 -7.48 -4.30 -8.47
C ARG A 88 -8.38 -3.09 -8.23
N GLU A 89 -9.23 -3.13 -7.22
CA GLU A 89 -10.21 -2.07 -6.90
C GLU A 89 -9.59 -0.80 -6.32
N HIS A 90 -8.29 -0.83 -5.95
CA HIS A 90 -7.61 0.28 -5.29
C HIS A 90 -6.58 0.95 -6.20
N ASP A 91 -6.37 2.24 -6.01
CA ASP A 91 -5.42 3.05 -6.78
C ASP A 91 -3.99 2.95 -6.23
N ALA A 92 -3.86 2.67 -4.95
CA ALA A 92 -2.58 2.63 -4.26
C ALA A 92 -2.55 1.69 -3.04
N PHE A 93 -1.32 1.43 -2.58
CA PHE A 93 -1.02 0.61 -1.42
C PHE A 93 -0.35 1.43 -0.31
N LEU A 94 -0.82 1.27 0.92
CA LEU A 94 -0.16 1.73 2.13
C LEU A 94 0.31 0.48 2.90
N ILE A 95 1.61 0.17 2.81
CA ILE A 95 2.14 -1.12 3.25
C ILE A 95 3.04 -0.92 4.47
N SER A 96 2.71 -1.58 5.58
CA SER A 96 3.61 -1.71 6.72
C SER A 96 4.26 -3.10 6.71
N ALA A 97 5.54 -3.15 6.34
CA ALA A 97 6.27 -4.39 6.08
C ALA A 97 7.24 -4.73 7.23
N PRO A 98 6.98 -5.77 8.03
CA PRO A 98 7.94 -6.23 9.02
C PRO A 98 9.24 -6.70 8.37
N GLU A 99 10.34 -6.54 9.11
CA GLU A 99 11.64 -7.07 8.70
C GLU A 99 11.91 -8.38 9.44
N TYR A 100 12.14 -9.46 8.68
CA TYR A 100 12.61 -10.75 9.17
C TYR A 100 13.95 -11.07 8.52
N ASN A 101 14.99 -11.26 9.35
CA ASN A 101 16.35 -11.57 8.89
C ASN A 101 16.84 -10.62 7.78
N SER A 102 16.67 -9.32 8.00
CA SER A 102 17.08 -8.23 7.09
C SER A 102 16.32 -8.18 5.76
N SER A 103 15.20 -8.88 5.63
CA SER A 103 14.37 -8.92 4.43
C SER A 103 12.88 -8.80 4.77
N ILE A 104 12.03 -9.00 3.78
CA ILE A 104 10.57 -9.04 3.93
C ILE A 104 10.12 -10.34 4.59
N THR A 105 8.90 -10.36 5.11
CA THR A 105 8.30 -11.58 5.64
C THR A 105 7.89 -12.55 4.53
N ALA A 106 7.90 -13.84 4.83
CA ALA A 106 7.43 -14.88 3.92
C ALA A 106 5.97 -14.64 3.50
N VAL A 107 5.10 -14.24 4.43
CA VAL A 107 3.68 -13.98 4.11
C VAL A 107 3.51 -12.82 3.14
N LEU A 108 4.28 -11.74 3.27
CA LEU A 108 4.22 -10.62 2.33
C LEU A 108 4.69 -11.03 0.94
N LYS A 109 5.85 -11.73 0.88
CA LYS A 109 6.37 -12.21 -0.40
C LYS A 109 5.41 -13.17 -1.07
N ASN A 110 4.89 -14.15 -0.34
CA ASN A 110 3.93 -15.13 -0.82
C ASN A 110 2.64 -14.49 -1.36
N THR A 111 2.13 -13.47 -0.64
CA THR A 111 0.96 -12.69 -1.10
C THR A 111 1.25 -11.99 -2.42
N ILE A 112 2.42 -11.33 -2.54
CA ILE A 112 2.82 -10.66 -3.78
C ILE A 112 2.93 -11.66 -4.93
N ASP A 113 3.53 -12.81 -4.69
CA ASP A 113 3.72 -13.84 -5.70
C ASP A 113 2.39 -14.36 -6.23
N TRP A 114 1.48 -14.79 -5.37
CA TRP A 114 0.17 -15.27 -5.79
C TRP A 114 -0.69 -14.21 -6.47
N VAL A 115 -0.75 -13.00 -5.92
CA VAL A 115 -1.59 -11.91 -6.46
C VAL A 115 -1.05 -11.38 -7.80
N SER A 116 0.23 -11.59 -8.09
CA SER A 116 0.84 -11.19 -9.37
C SER A 116 0.49 -12.12 -10.55
N ARG A 117 -0.03 -13.32 -10.27
CA ARG A 117 -0.30 -14.34 -11.30
C ARG A 117 -1.58 -14.02 -12.09
N PRO A 118 -1.65 -14.32 -13.39
CA PRO A 118 -2.87 -14.16 -14.17
C PRO A 118 -3.92 -15.21 -13.76
N GLU A 119 -5.21 -14.89 -13.87
CA GLU A 119 -6.31 -15.84 -13.67
C GLU A 119 -6.70 -16.53 -14.98
N THR A 120 -6.47 -15.86 -16.10
CA THR A 120 -6.74 -16.36 -17.45
C THR A 120 -5.61 -15.96 -18.39
N ASP A 121 -5.44 -16.65 -19.50
CA ASP A 121 -4.40 -16.37 -20.49
C ASP A 121 -4.53 -14.97 -21.12
N ASP A 122 -5.74 -14.45 -21.21
CA ASP A 122 -6.02 -13.13 -21.78
C ASP A 122 -5.86 -11.98 -20.77
N GLU A 123 -5.59 -12.27 -19.49
CA GLU A 123 -5.47 -11.23 -18.48
C GLU A 123 -4.16 -10.44 -18.64
N PRO A 124 -4.21 -9.09 -18.62
CA PRO A 124 -3.00 -8.29 -18.66
C PRO A 124 -2.06 -8.61 -17.51
N ALA A 125 -0.76 -8.79 -17.81
CA ALA A 125 0.23 -9.11 -16.80
C ALA A 125 0.27 -8.05 -15.68
N LEU A 126 0.34 -8.53 -14.43
CA LEU A 126 0.48 -7.68 -13.23
C LEU A 126 -0.68 -6.68 -13.03
N VAL A 127 -1.88 -7.00 -13.51
CA VAL A 127 -3.05 -6.10 -13.46
C VAL A 127 -3.39 -5.60 -12.04
N ALA A 128 -3.04 -6.35 -11.01
CA ALA A 128 -3.24 -5.98 -9.61
C ALA A 128 -2.23 -4.96 -9.08
N TYR A 129 -1.13 -4.71 -9.81
CA TYR A 129 0.00 -3.88 -9.36
C TYR A 129 0.34 -2.74 -10.31
N ARG A 130 0.40 -3.01 -11.61
CA ARG A 130 0.93 -2.08 -12.60
C ARG A 130 0.17 -0.76 -12.61
N GLY A 131 0.93 0.35 -12.56
CA GLY A 131 0.38 1.70 -12.59
C GLY A 131 -0.17 2.22 -11.25
N LYS A 132 -0.15 1.40 -10.20
CA LYS A 132 -0.56 1.83 -8.85
C LYS A 132 0.60 2.48 -8.11
N ALA A 133 0.26 3.34 -7.13
CA ALA A 133 1.26 3.93 -6.24
C ALA A 133 1.41 3.13 -4.95
N ALA A 134 2.54 3.31 -4.23
CA ALA A 134 2.71 2.76 -2.89
C ALA A 134 3.52 3.68 -1.97
N ALA A 135 3.14 3.70 -0.68
CA ALA A 135 3.92 4.26 0.42
C ALA A 135 4.28 3.17 1.43
N LEU A 136 5.51 3.21 1.94
CA LEU A 136 6.09 2.12 2.72
C LEU A 136 6.39 2.52 4.16
N LEU A 137 6.00 1.65 5.07
CA LEU A 137 6.21 1.78 6.50
C LEU A 137 6.83 0.50 7.08
N SER A 138 7.49 0.59 8.22
CA SER A 138 7.88 -0.57 9.00
C SER A 138 7.96 -0.21 10.48
N ALA A 139 7.69 -1.20 11.36
CA ALA A 139 7.94 -1.11 12.78
C ALA A 139 8.63 -2.39 13.26
N SER A 140 9.72 -2.23 14.02
CA SER A 140 10.51 -3.35 14.55
C SER A 140 10.99 -3.05 15.97
N PRO A 141 11.13 -4.06 16.84
CA PRO A 141 11.81 -3.91 18.15
C PRO A 141 13.26 -3.43 18.03
N GLY A 142 13.93 -3.70 16.91
CA GLY A 142 15.33 -3.33 16.68
C GLY A 142 15.52 -1.83 16.40
N ALA A 143 16.77 -1.37 16.49
CA ALA A 143 17.14 0.03 16.33
C ALA A 143 16.90 0.61 14.93
N LEU A 144 16.85 -0.23 13.89
CA LEU A 144 16.61 0.20 12.50
C LEU A 144 15.13 0.27 12.12
N GLY A 145 14.21 -0.15 13.01
CA GLY A 145 12.77 -0.07 12.76
C GLY A 145 12.27 -0.90 11.56
N GLY A 146 13.10 -1.78 11.00
CA GLY A 146 12.76 -2.57 9.81
C GLY A 146 13.20 -1.92 8.48
N LEU A 147 14.10 -0.95 8.54
CA LEU A 147 14.55 -0.17 7.37
C LEU A 147 15.12 -1.05 6.24
N ARG A 148 15.86 -2.12 6.56
CA ARG A 148 16.49 -3.00 5.56
C ARG A 148 15.45 -3.77 4.74
N GLY A 149 14.37 -4.22 5.41
CA GLY A 149 13.24 -4.88 4.72
C GLY A 149 12.53 -3.95 3.73
N LEU A 150 12.43 -2.65 4.03
CA LEU A 150 11.81 -1.68 3.13
C LEU A 150 12.56 -1.52 1.81
N VAL A 151 13.89 -1.66 1.81
CA VAL A 151 14.70 -1.63 0.58
C VAL A 151 14.28 -2.77 -0.37
N HIS A 152 14.07 -3.96 0.18
CA HIS A 152 13.64 -5.11 -0.61
C HIS A 152 12.20 -4.98 -1.11
N VAL A 153 11.27 -4.51 -0.25
CA VAL A 153 9.87 -4.24 -0.67
C VAL A 153 9.85 -3.26 -1.85
N ARG A 154 10.61 -2.17 -1.75
CA ARG A 154 10.71 -1.14 -2.80
C ARG A 154 11.19 -1.75 -4.12
N ALA A 155 12.24 -2.57 -4.08
CA ALA A 155 12.79 -3.22 -5.27
C ALA A 155 11.77 -4.18 -5.92
N ILE A 156 11.08 -5.00 -5.11
CA ILE A 156 10.06 -5.95 -5.58
C ILE A 156 8.89 -5.18 -6.24
N LEU A 157 8.32 -4.20 -5.56
CA LEU A 157 7.17 -3.45 -6.06
C LEU A 157 7.52 -2.66 -7.32
N GLY A 158 8.68 -2.01 -7.36
CA GLY A 158 9.16 -1.31 -8.56
C GLY A 158 9.31 -2.23 -9.77
N ASN A 159 9.84 -3.46 -9.56
CA ASN A 159 9.98 -4.45 -10.62
C ASN A 159 8.64 -4.91 -11.21
N ILE A 160 7.57 -4.93 -10.44
CA ILE A 160 6.23 -5.32 -10.88
C ILE A 160 5.35 -4.13 -11.30
N GLY A 161 5.96 -2.95 -11.51
CA GLY A 161 5.31 -1.77 -12.10
C GLY A 161 4.54 -0.88 -11.14
N VAL A 162 4.83 -0.96 -9.83
CA VAL A 162 4.28 -0.05 -8.81
C VAL A 162 5.16 1.20 -8.68
N ILE A 163 4.56 2.38 -8.65
CA ILE A 163 5.24 3.65 -8.39
C ILE A 163 5.42 3.79 -6.87
N VAL A 164 6.59 3.43 -6.35
CA VAL A 164 6.87 3.53 -4.92
C VAL A 164 7.35 4.93 -4.59
N LEU A 165 6.60 5.67 -3.77
CA LEU A 165 6.97 7.02 -3.36
C LEU A 165 8.34 7.04 -2.68
N PRO A 166 9.14 8.12 -2.84
CA PRO A 166 10.50 8.18 -2.31
C PRO A 166 10.53 8.09 -0.79
N ASP A 167 9.57 8.70 -0.11
CA ASP A 167 9.50 8.70 1.34
C ASP A 167 9.12 7.32 1.89
N GLN A 168 9.73 6.98 3.03
CA GLN A 168 9.41 5.78 3.81
C GLN A 168 9.65 6.04 5.30
N VAL A 169 8.92 5.35 6.17
CA VAL A 169 9.07 5.51 7.64
C VAL A 169 9.37 4.17 8.29
N ALA A 170 10.45 4.12 9.07
CA ALA A 170 10.81 2.97 9.89
C ALA A 170 10.77 3.37 11.38
N VAL A 171 9.91 2.71 12.16
CA VAL A 171 9.70 2.98 13.59
C VAL A 171 10.50 1.98 14.41
N PRO A 172 11.62 2.42 15.06
CA PRO A 172 12.40 1.57 15.93
C PRO A 172 11.71 1.36 17.27
N LYS A 173 12.24 0.41 18.08
CA LYS A 173 11.78 0.12 19.44
C LYS A 173 10.25 -0.01 19.53
N ALA A 174 9.67 -0.74 18.60
CA ALA A 174 8.22 -0.82 18.41
C ALA A 174 7.45 -1.28 19.68
N TYR A 175 8.10 -1.96 20.62
CA TYR A 175 7.52 -2.39 21.89
C TYR A 175 7.14 -1.24 22.83
N GLU A 176 7.73 -0.04 22.66
CA GLU A 176 7.44 1.16 23.43
C GLU A 176 6.81 2.29 22.58
N ALA A 177 6.74 2.12 21.27
CA ALA A 177 6.37 3.18 20.31
C ALA A 177 4.89 3.54 20.33
N PHE A 178 4.00 2.63 20.74
CA PHE A 178 2.56 2.83 20.69
C PHE A 178 1.96 3.02 22.08
N ASP A 179 0.92 3.85 22.16
CA ASP A 179 0.05 3.98 23.32
C ASP A 179 -1.07 2.91 23.33
N ASP A 180 -1.85 2.89 24.39
CA ASP A 180 -2.95 1.92 24.58
C ASP A 180 -4.09 2.07 23.54
N LYS A 181 -4.15 3.21 22.85
CA LYS A 181 -5.12 3.50 21.78
C LYS A 181 -4.55 3.21 20.38
N GLY A 182 -3.30 2.78 20.27
CA GLY A 182 -2.61 2.50 19.01
C GLY A 182 -2.01 3.75 18.35
N GLY A 183 -1.97 4.88 19.04
CA GLY A 183 -1.29 6.10 18.62
C GLY A 183 0.23 5.98 18.80
N LEU A 184 1.00 6.72 17.99
CA LEU A 184 2.44 6.83 18.17
C LEU A 184 2.76 7.84 19.26
N LYS A 185 3.53 7.41 20.31
CA LYS A 185 3.90 8.25 21.45
C LYS A 185 4.88 9.36 21.09
N GLU A 186 5.81 9.07 20.19
CA GLU A 186 6.78 10.05 19.73
C GLU A 186 6.17 10.96 18.66
N GLU A 187 6.07 12.24 18.95
CA GLU A 187 5.46 13.24 18.06
C GLU A 187 6.15 13.30 16.67
N ARG A 188 7.48 13.14 16.63
CA ARG A 188 8.24 13.13 15.39
C ARG A 188 7.82 11.96 14.50
N SER A 189 7.77 10.76 15.04
CA SER A 189 7.34 9.56 14.31
C SER A 189 5.89 9.69 13.85
N ALA A 190 5.00 10.22 14.69
CA ALA A 190 3.60 10.47 14.33
C ALA A 190 3.49 11.46 13.16
N LYS A 191 4.23 12.56 13.20
CA LYS A 191 4.28 13.54 12.08
C LYS A 191 4.83 12.93 10.79
N GLN A 192 5.88 12.12 10.87
CA GLN A 192 6.46 11.46 9.69
C GLN A 192 5.48 10.48 9.03
N VAL A 193 4.79 9.65 9.83
CA VAL A 193 3.78 8.71 9.31
C VAL A 193 2.59 9.45 8.71
N THR A 194 2.12 10.51 9.38
CA THR A 194 1.03 11.35 8.89
C THR A 194 1.41 12.01 7.55
N HIS A 195 2.59 12.60 7.48
CA HIS A 195 3.10 13.25 6.25
C HIS A 195 3.21 12.25 5.08
N LEU A 196 3.74 11.06 5.33
CA LEU A 196 3.84 10.01 4.33
C LEU A 196 2.47 9.58 3.80
N ALA A 197 1.48 9.39 4.68
CA ALA A 197 0.13 9.00 4.28
C ALA A 197 -0.58 10.12 3.49
N GLN A 198 -0.43 11.38 3.92
CA GLN A 198 -0.93 12.56 3.21
C GLN A 198 -0.26 12.71 1.84
N GLY A 199 1.05 12.52 1.75
CA GLY A 199 1.81 12.57 0.50
C GLY A 199 1.32 11.54 -0.52
N LEU A 200 0.94 10.33 -0.09
CA LEU A 200 0.33 9.34 -0.98
C LEU A 200 -1.02 9.84 -1.53
N VAL A 201 -1.87 10.40 -0.69
CA VAL A 201 -3.18 10.94 -1.11
C VAL A 201 -3.00 12.12 -2.08
N GLU A 202 -2.08 13.03 -1.79
CA GLU A 202 -1.77 14.17 -2.68
C GLU A 202 -1.22 13.71 -4.03
N PHE A 203 -0.34 12.70 -4.02
CA PHE A 203 0.17 12.11 -5.25
C PHE A 203 -0.97 11.57 -6.11
N LEU A 204 -1.88 10.79 -5.54
CA LEU A 204 -3.03 10.24 -6.26
C LEU A 204 -3.93 11.34 -6.84
N LYS A 205 -4.29 12.36 -6.03
CA LYS A 205 -5.11 13.48 -6.49
C LYS A 205 -4.49 14.24 -7.67
N LYS A 206 -3.17 14.30 -7.76
CA LYS A 206 -2.46 14.96 -8.88
C LYS A 206 -2.38 14.11 -10.14
N HIS A 207 -2.52 12.78 -10.03
CA HIS A 207 -2.30 11.85 -11.14
C HIS A 207 -3.58 11.09 -11.56
N GLN A 208 -4.72 11.36 -10.94
CA GLN A 208 -6.04 10.86 -11.33
C GLN A 208 -6.75 11.78 -12.33
N SER A 209 -5.99 12.41 -13.23
CA SER A 209 -6.53 13.30 -14.29
C SER A 209 -6.71 12.57 -15.61
#